data_0816c64019484e541af67349325d1299
#
_entry.id   0816c64019484e541af67349325d1299
#
_cell.length_a   1.000
_cell.length_b   1.000
_cell.length_c   1.000
_cell.angle_alpha   90.00
_cell.angle_beta   90.00
_cell.angle_gamma   90.00
#
_symmetry.space_group_name_H-M   'P 1'
#
loop_
_entity.id
_entity.type
_entity.pdbx_description
1 polymer ?
#
loop_
_entity_poly.entity_id
_entity_poly.type
_entity_poly.pdbx_seq_one_letter_code
_entity_poly.pdbx_strand_id
1 'polypeptide(L)'
;MSPENFETILVDRDERVGTITLNRPKALNALNSQVMVEVTTAAAEFDADPGIGAIVITGNEKAFAAGADIKEMASLSFSEVFDADFFAAWGKLAAVRTPTIAAVAGYALGGGCELAMMCDVLIAADTAKFGQPEIKLGVLPGMGGSQRLTRAIGKAKAMDLILTGRTIDAAEAERSGLVSRVVPADDLLTEAKAVATTISQMSRSAARMAKEAVNRAFESTLTEGLLYERRLFHSAFATDDQTEGMAAFTEKRPPNFTHR
;
A
#
# COMPACT_ATOMS: atom_id res chain seq x y z
N MET A 1 -12.30 -12.51 12.07
CA MET A 1 -11.50 -13.71 12.52
C MET A 1 -10.51 -13.22 13.55
N SER A 2 -10.23 -13.99 14.60
CA SER A 2 -9.17 -13.62 15.54
C SER A 2 -7.81 -13.66 14.83
N PRO A 3 -6.82 -12.81 15.20
CA PRO A 3 -5.48 -12.81 14.63
C PRO A 3 -4.78 -14.18 14.63
N GLU A 4 -5.26 -15.10 15.45
CA GLU A 4 -4.74 -16.46 15.61
C GLU A 4 -5.07 -17.44 14.45
N ASN A 5 -5.86 -17.01 13.44
CA ASN A 5 -6.36 -17.90 12.37
C ASN A 5 -5.83 -17.63 10.97
N PHE A 6 -4.82 -16.74 10.80
CA PHE A 6 -4.20 -16.51 9.50
C PHE A 6 -3.07 -17.53 9.25
N GLU A 7 -3.05 -18.12 8.06
CA GLU A 7 -2.05 -19.15 7.69
C GLU A 7 -0.92 -18.57 6.84
N THR A 8 -1.21 -17.53 6.07
CA THR A 8 -0.30 -16.97 5.06
C THR A 8 0.25 -15.60 5.39
N ILE A 9 -0.23 -15.01 6.48
CA ILE A 9 0.25 -13.73 7.01
C ILE A 9 0.45 -13.80 8.51
N LEU A 10 1.26 -12.88 9.04
CA LEU A 10 1.33 -12.58 10.46
C LEU A 10 0.75 -11.19 10.69
N VAL A 11 -0.02 -11.03 11.76
CA VAL A 11 -0.65 -9.75 12.11
C VAL A 11 -0.18 -9.35 13.51
N ASP A 12 0.32 -8.13 13.64
CA ASP A 12 0.80 -7.56 14.89
C ASP A 12 0.23 -6.15 15.06
N ARG A 13 0.15 -5.72 16.31
CA ARG A 13 -0.28 -4.38 16.70
C ARG A 13 0.70 -3.80 17.71
N ASP A 14 1.20 -2.62 17.41
CA ASP A 14 2.03 -1.83 18.29
C ASP A 14 1.37 -0.45 18.47
N GLU A 15 0.79 -0.20 19.65
CA GLU A 15 -0.01 1.00 19.94
C GLU A 15 -1.10 1.25 18.87
N ARG A 16 -0.89 2.24 18.00
CA ARG A 16 -1.81 2.67 16.95
C ARG A 16 -1.36 2.25 15.54
N VAL A 17 -0.36 1.38 15.45
CA VAL A 17 0.16 0.84 14.19
C VAL A 17 -0.20 -0.63 14.07
N GLY A 18 -0.94 -0.99 13.01
CA GLY A 18 -1.14 -2.38 12.59
C GLY A 18 -0.03 -2.81 11.64
N THR A 19 0.48 -4.02 11.77
CA THR A 19 1.47 -4.60 10.85
C THR A 19 0.95 -5.90 10.28
N ILE A 20 0.99 -6.03 8.94
CA ILE A 20 0.66 -7.24 8.19
C ILE A 20 1.94 -7.72 7.53
N THR A 21 2.43 -8.89 7.92
CA THR A 21 3.63 -9.51 7.35
C THR A 21 3.25 -10.71 6.49
N LEU A 22 3.56 -10.66 5.20
CA LEU A 22 3.39 -11.80 4.30
C LEU A 22 4.30 -12.94 4.74
N ASN A 23 3.75 -14.14 4.93
CA ASN A 23 4.43 -15.27 5.55
C ASN A 23 4.29 -16.58 4.76
N ARG A 24 4.67 -16.54 3.49
CA ARG A 24 4.86 -17.73 2.64
C ARG A 24 6.32 -17.82 2.14
N PRO A 25 7.32 -17.92 3.04
CA PRO A 25 8.74 -17.77 2.67
C PRO A 25 9.21 -18.86 1.67
N LYS A 26 8.65 -20.07 1.71
CA LYS A 26 8.96 -21.16 0.75
C LYS A 26 8.49 -20.85 -0.68
N ALA A 27 7.54 -19.96 -0.85
CA ALA A 27 7.01 -19.49 -2.13
C ALA A 27 7.42 -18.05 -2.45
N LEU A 28 8.45 -17.48 -1.78
CA LEU A 28 8.84 -16.08 -1.90
C LEU A 28 7.65 -15.12 -1.76
N ASN A 29 6.72 -15.41 -0.86
CA ASN A 29 5.50 -14.67 -0.61
C ASN A 29 4.59 -14.51 -1.85
N ALA A 30 4.59 -15.48 -2.78
CA ALA A 30 3.68 -15.46 -3.92
C ALA A 30 2.22 -15.35 -3.46
N LEU A 31 1.49 -14.47 -4.15
CA LEU A 31 0.13 -14.08 -3.81
C LEU A 31 -0.87 -15.08 -4.42
N ASN A 32 -1.49 -15.91 -3.59
CA ASN A 32 -2.62 -16.77 -3.92
C ASN A 32 -3.92 -16.19 -3.37
N SER A 33 -5.05 -16.83 -3.65
CA SER A 33 -6.37 -16.41 -3.19
C SER A 33 -6.46 -16.32 -1.65
N GLN A 34 -5.77 -17.19 -0.92
CA GLN A 34 -5.77 -17.13 0.54
C GLN A 34 -5.03 -15.92 1.08
N VAL A 35 -3.85 -15.59 0.53
CA VAL A 35 -3.12 -14.33 0.87
C VAL A 35 -4.02 -13.13 0.63
N MET A 36 -4.72 -13.10 -0.51
CA MET A 36 -5.64 -12.01 -0.85
C MET A 36 -6.74 -11.85 0.19
N VAL A 37 -7.39 -12.94 0.56
CA VAL A 37 -8.47 -12.92 1.57
C VAL A 37 -7.91 -12.47 2.92
N GLU A 38 -6.80 -13.03 3.36
CA GLU A 38 -6.23 -12.73 4.68
C GLU A 38 -5.72 -11.29 4.78
N VAL A 39 -4.96 -10.80 3.78
CA VAL A 39 -4.46 -9.41 3.77
C VAL A 39 -5.62 -8.42 3.74
N THR A 40 -6.63 -8.64 2.89
CA THR A 40 -7.76 -7.71 2.78
C THR A 40 -8.66 -7.75 4.03
N THR A 41 -8.79 -8.89 4.68
CA THR A 41 -9.52 -9.05 5.95
C THR A 41 -8.79 -8.32 7.08
N ALA A 42 -7.50 -8.58 7.28
CA ALA A 42 -6.70 -7.93 8.32
C ALA A 42 -6.65 -6.40 8.12
N ALA A 43 -6.50 -5.94 6.88
CA ALA A 43 -6.51 -4.51 6.58
C ALA A 43 -7.88 -3.86 6.87
N ALA A 44 -8.98 -4.54 6.58
CA ALA A 44 -10.34 -4.07 6.89
C ALA A 44 -10.62 -4.05 8.41
N GLU A 45 -10.12 -5.04 9.16
CA GLU A 45 -10.22 -5.06 10.62
C GLU A 45 -9.45 -3.88 11.23
N PHE A 46 -8.22 -3.61 10.78
CA PHE A 46 -7.46 -2.43 11.19
C PHE A 46 -8.14 -1.11 10.80
N ASP A 47 -8.72 -1.02 9.59
CA ASP A 47 -9.43 0.20 9.17
C ASP A 47 -10.69 0.46 10.01
N ALA A 48 -11.37 -0.58 10.48
CA ALA A 48 -12.55 -0.48 11.34
C ALA A 48 -12.19 -0.11 12.78
N ASP A 49 -10.98 -0.45 13.27
CA ASP A 49 -10.54 -0.15 14.63
C ASP A 49 -10.18 1.35 14.78
N PRO A 50 -10.89 2.11 15.65
CA PRO A 50 -10.57 3.51 15.92
C PRO A 50 -9.21 3.69 16.61
N GLY A 51 -8.68 2.64 17.24
CA GLY A 51 -7.36 2.64 17.86
C GLY A 51 -6.19 2.53 16.85
N ILE A 52 -6.45 2.24 15.57
CA ILE A 52 -5.41 2.15 14.53
C ILE A 52 -5.39 3.42 13.69
N GLY A 53 -4.20 4.00 13.54
CA GLY A 53 -3.95 5.23 12.76
C GLY A 53 -3.12 5.01 11.49
N ALA A 54 -2.37 3.90 11.40
CA ALA A 54 -1.60 3.53 10.22
C ALA A 54 -1.41 2.01 10.13
N ILE A 55 -1.21 1.49 8.90
CA ILE A 55 -1.01 0.07 8.63
C ILE A 55 0.31 -0.10 7.86
N VAL A 56 1.19 -0.97 8.32
CA VAL A 56 2.41 -1.39 7.61
C VAL A 56 2.17 -2.75 6.98
N ILE A 57 2.49 -2.90 5.69
CA ILE A 57 2.50 -4.18 4.98
C ILE A 57 3.93 -4.49 4.59
N THR A 58 4.43 -5.68 4.95
CA THR A 58 5.80 -6.08 4.69
C THR A 58 5.90 -7.57 4.33
N GLY A 59 7.07 -8.00 3.91
CA GLY A 59 7.42 -9.40 3.66
C GLY A 59 8.63 -9.82 4.49
N ASN A 60 9.59 -10.46 3.83
CA ASN A 60 10.88 -10.81 4.42
C ASN A 60 12.04 -10.25 3.57
N GLU A 61 13.29 -10.41 4.05
CA GLU A 61 14.50 -9.88 3.39
C GLU A 61 14.67 -10.36 1.94
N LYS A 62 14.21 -11.58 1.60
CA LYS A 62 14.34 -12.15 0.26
C LYS A 62 13.26 -11.67 -0.69
N ALA A 63 12.04 -11.50 -0.18
CA ALA A 63 10.92 -11.06 -0.98
C ALA A 63 9.85 -10.37 -0.12
N PHE A 64 9.44 -9.20 -0.55
CA PHE A 64 8.14 -8.65 -0.19
C PHE A 64 7.06 -9.59 -0.74
N ALA A 65 6.95 -9.71 -2.07
CA ALA A 65 6.18 -10.72 -2.77
C ALA A 65 6.68 -10.88 -4.22
N ALA A 66 6.98 -12.11 -4.64
CA ALA A 66 7.57 -12.37 -5.96
C ALA A 66 6.55 -12.46 -7.12
N GLY A 67 5.28 -12.15 -6.86
CA GLY A 67 4.22 -12.13 -7.88
C GLY A 67 2.99 -12.93 -7.46
N ALA A 68 2.07 -13.13 -8.41
CA ALA A 68 0.94 -14.04 -8.22
C ALA A 68 1.40 -15.50 -8.16
N ASP A 69 0.64 -16.35 -7.49
CA ASP A 69 0.94 -17.79 -7.45
C ASP A 69 0.55 -18.45 -8.77
N ILE A 70 1.56 -18.65 -9.63
CA ILE A 70 1.36 -19.19 -10.98
C ILE A 70 0.75 -20.60 -10.95
N LYS A 71 0.98 -21.37 -9.90
CA LYS A 71 0.40 -22.72 -9.79
C LYS A 71 -1.12 -22.68 -9.65
N GLU A 72 -1.65 -21.65 -8.99
CA GLU A 72 -3.09 -21.43 -8.87
C GLU A 72 -3.72 -20.99 -10.20
N MET A 73 -2.97 -20.25 -11.01
CA MET A 73 -3.49 -19.62 -12.24
C MET A 73 -3.32 -20.49 -13.48
N ALA A 74 -2.30 -21.35 -13.53
CA ALA A 74 -1.85 -22.02 -14.75
C ALA A 74 -2.91 -22.90 -15.46
N SER A 75 -3.89 -23.39 -14.71
CA SER A 75 -4.96 -24.27 -15.25
C SER A 75 -6.27 -23.53 -15.53
N LEU A 76 -6.36 -22.24 -15.17
CA LEU A 76 -7.62 -21.48 -15.31
C LEU A 76 -7.90 -21.14 -16.77
N SER A 77 -9.15 -21.35 -17.18
CA SER A 77 -9.67 -20.89 -18.47
C SER A 77 -10.07 -19.42 -18.44
N PHE A 78 -10.29 -18.84 -19.63
CA PHE A 78 -10.81 -17.48 -19.75
C PHE A 78 -12.12 -17.29 -18.96
N SER A 79 -13.08 -18.23 -19.11
CA SER A 79 -14.38 -18.13 -18.43
C SER A 79 -14.23 -18.12 -16.91
N GLU A 80 -13.38 -18.98 -16.34
CA GLU A 80 -13.14 -19.05 -14.91
C GLU A 80 -12.53 -17.75 -14.36
N VAL A 81 -11.53 -17.19 -15.05
CA VAL A 81 -10.88 -15.91 -14.65
C VAL A 81 -11.86 -14.76 -14.78
N PHE A 82 -12.65 -14.73 -15.85
CA PHE A 82 -13.62 -13.66 -16.14
C PHE A 82 -14.80 -13.68 -15.16
N ASP A 83 -15.42 -14.85 -14.95
CA ASP A 83 -16.60 -14.97 -14.08
C ASP A 83 -16.25 -14.73 -12.60
N ALA A 84 -15.04 -15.12 -12.19
CA ALA A 84 -14.53 -14.87 -10.82
C ALA A 84 -14.08 -13.41 -10.61
N ASP A 85 -13.91 -12.60 -11.65
CA ASP A 85 -13.21 -11.31 -11.59
C ASP A 85 -11.93 -11.40 -10.74
N PHE A 86 -11.02 -12.28 -11.20
CA PHE A 86 -10.02 -13.01 -10.38
C PHE A 86 -9.20 -12.15 -9.40
N PHE A 87 -8.92 -10.88 -9.75
CA PHE A 87 -8.13 -9.98 -8.91
C PHE A 87 -8.96 -8.87 -8.24
N ALA A 88 -10.27 -8.80 -8.49
CA ALA A 88 -11.11 -7.68 -8.03
C ALA A 88 -11.09 -7.49 -6.51
N ALA A 89 -10.99 -8.59 -5.75
CA ALA A 89 -11.00 -8.53 -4.28
C ALA A 89 -9.82 -7.74 -3.69
N TRP A 90 -8.69 -7.60 -4.40
CA TRP A 90 -7.59 -6.71 -3.99
C TRP A 90 -8.01 -5.23 -3.93
N GLY A 91 -9.08 -4.84 -4.65
CA GLY A 91 -9.68 -3.51 -4.54
C GLY A 91 -10.11 -3.14 -3.12
N LYS A 92 -10.41 -4.13 -2.26
CA LYS A 92 -10.72 -3.90 -0.84
C LYS A 92 -9.55 -3.29 -0.08
N LEU A 93 -8.30 -3.68 -0.39
CA LEU A 93 -7.13 -3.05 0.20
C LEU A 93 -6.96 -1.60 -0.25
N ALA A 94 -7.14 -1.33 -1.53
CA ALA A 94 -7.07 0.05 -2.06
C ALA A 94 -8.18 0.95 -1.50
N ALA A 95 -9.31 0.38 -1.05
CA ALA A 95 -10.43 1.09 -0.43
C ALA A 95 -10.25 1.37 1.07
N VAL A 96 -9.21 0.83 1.72
CA VAL A 96 -8.88 1.12 3.12
C VAL A 96 -8.62 2.61 3.31
N ARG A 97 -9.29 3.24 4.27
CA ARG A 97 -9.17 4.68 4.53
C ARG A 97 -7.99 5.03 5.44
N THR A 98 -7.62 4.11 6.34
CA THR A 98 -6.44 4.27 7.19
C THR A 98 -5.18 4.27 6.31
N PRO A 99 -4.23 5.20 6.49
CA PRO A 99 -2.99 5.24 5.73
C PRO A 99 -2.21 3.94 5.79
N THR A 100 -1.69 3.51 4.62
CA THR A 100 -0.96 2.25 4.44
C THR A 100 0.47 2.50 3.98
N ILE A 101 1.43 1.77 4.52
CA ILE A 101 2.85 1.84 4.19
C ILE A 101 3.30 0.47 3.71
N ALA A 102 3.87 0.38 2.51
CA ALA A 102 4.59 -0.81 2.06
C ALA A 102 6.06 -0.69 2.47
N ALA A 103 6.55 -1.64 3.26
CA ALA A 103 7.96 -1.80 3.59
C ALA A 103 8.54 -2.95 2.78
N VAL A 104 9.31 -2.63 1.74
CA VAL A 104 9.70 -3.55 0.67
C VAL A 104 11.18 -3.90 0.75
N ALA A 105 11.50 -5.16 1.01
CA ALA A 105 12.84 -5.73 0.83
C ALA A 105 12.82 -6.86 -0.20
N GLY A 106 13.96 -7.12 -0.85
CA GLY A 106 14.09 -8.16 -1.85
C GLY A 106 13.13 -8.00 -3.03
N TYR A 107 12.50 -9.06 -3.46
CA TYR A 107 11.66 -9.03 -4.66
C TYR A 107 10.25 -8.49 -4.39
N ALA A 108 9.85 -7.48 -5.15
CA ALA A 108 8.48 -7.00 -5.33
C ALA A 108 8.18 -7.02 -6.83
N LEU A 109 7.71 -8.16 -7.34
CA LEU A 109 7.56 -8.41 -8.77
C LEU A 109 6.10 -8.71 -9.12
N GLY A 110 5.64 -8.28 -10.31
CA GLY A 110 4.29 -8.51 -10.77
C GLY A 110 3.25 -8.12 -9.72
N GLY A 111 2.38 -9.04 -9.34
CA GLY A 111 1.39 -8.84 -8.28
C GLY A 111 1.97 -8.32 -6.97
N GLY A 112 3.23 -8.68 -6.62
CA GLY A 112 3.91 -8.14 -5.45
C GLY A 112 4.26 -6.64 -5.59
N CYS A 113 4.69 -6.21 -6.76
CA CYS A 113 4.88 -4.80 -7.07
C CYS A 113 3.53 -4.05 -7.10
N GLU A 114 2.49 -4.68 -7.62
CA GLU A 114 1.14 -4.14 -7.65
C GLU A 114 0.58 -3.96 -6.22
N LEU A 115 0.78 -4.93 -5.34
CA LEU A 115 0.41 -4.84 -3.93
C LEU A 115 1.14 -3.68 -3.23
N ALA A 116 2.45 -3.53 -3.46
CA ALA A 116 3.21 -2.41 -2.89
C ALA A 116 2.68 -1.06 -3.39
N MET A 117 2.33 -0.94 -4.68
CA MET A 117 1.73 0.27 -5.26
C MET A 117 0.29 0.55 -4.83
N MET A 118 -0.41 -0.39 -4.21
CA MET A 118 -1.72 -0.13 -3.59
C MET A 118 -1.59 0.62 -2.27
N CYS A 119 -0.41 0.59 -1.64
CA CYS A 119 -0.15 1.35 -0.42
C CYS A 119 0.10 2.82 -0.72
N ASP A 120 -0.13 3.69 0.28
CA ASP A 120 -0.01 5.14 0.14
C ASP A 120 1.45 5.61 0.17
N VAL A 121 2.28 4.96 0.98
CA VAL A 121 3.71 5.26 1.09
C VAL A 121 4.50 3.98 0.82
N LEU A 122 5.49 4.05 -0.06
CA LEU A 122 6.36 2.92 -0.39
C LEU A 122 7.78 3.24 0.07
N ILE A 123 8.27 2.50 1.06
CA ILE A 123 9.63 2.56 1.59
C ILE A 123 10.36 1.29 1.16
N ALA A 124 11.54 1.43 0.59
CA ALA A 124 12.30 0.30 0.09
C ALA A 124 13.61 0.12 0.85
N ALA A 125 13.99 -1.13 1.10
CA ALA A 125 15.37 -1.47 1.40
C ALA A 125 16.24 -1.25 0.14
N ASP A 126 17.53 -0.96 0.33
CA ASP A 126 18.52 -0.88 -0.74
C ASP A 126 18.65 -2.17 -1.57
N THR A 127 18.26 -3.31 -0.97
CA THR A 127 18.20 -4.62 -1.62
C THR A 127 16.96 -4.84 -2.50
N ALA A 128 15.96 -3.96 -2.44
CA ALA A 128 14.68 -4.15 -3.12
C ALA A 128 14.81 -4.15 -4.66
N LYS A 129 14.01 -5.00 -5.29
CA LYS A 129 13.89 -5.12 -6.75
C LYS A 129 12.43 -5.05 -7.15
N PHE A 130 12.11 -4.15 -8.07
CA PHE A 130 10.75 -3.93 -8.58
C PHE A 130 10.65 -4.28 -10.06
N GLY A 131 9.47 -4.70 -10.50
CA GLY A 131 9.21 -4.95 -11.91
C GLY A 131 7.86 -5.57 -12.17
N GLN A 132 7.47 -5.57 -13.46
CA GLN A 132 6.22 -6.18 -13.96
C GLN A 132 6.59 -7.20 -15.05
N PRO A 133 7.06 -8.43 -14.66
CA PRO A 133 7.58 -9.40 -15.61
C PRO A 133 6.51 -10.31 -16.25
N GLU A 134 5.22 -9.99 -16.11
CA GLU A 134 4.08 -10.81 -16.56
C GLU A 134 4.15 -11.15 -18.05
N ILE A 135 4.73 -10.29 -18.86
CA ILE A 135 4.93 -10.51 -20.29
C ILE A 135 5.71 -11.80 -20.59
N LYS A 136 6.60 -12.23 -19.69
CA LYS A 136 7.36 -13.49 -19.81
C LYS A 136 6.49 -14.72 -19.63
N LEU A 137 5.29 -14.56 -19.10
CA LEU A 137 4.27 -15.60 -18.92
C LEU A 137 3.17 -15.53 -19.96
N GLY A 138 3.26 -14.59 -20.92
CA GLY A 138 2.26 -14.39 -21.95
C GLY A 138 1.00 -13.66 -21.47
N VAL A 139 1.09 -12.97 -20.33
CA VAL A 139 0.00 -12.16 -19.75
C VAL A 139 0.48 -10.73 -19.50
N LEU A 140 -0.42 -9.89 -19.00
CA LEU A 140 -0.14 -8.50 -18.61
C LEU A 140 -0.43 -8.32 -17.11
N PRO A 141 0.05 -7.23 -16.48
CA PRO A 141 -0.32 -6.91 -15.10
C PRO A 141 -1.83 -6.85 -14.90
N GLY A 142 -2.36 -7.55 -13.91
CA GLY A 142 -3.81 -7.72 -13.70
C GLY A 142 -4.37 -7.05 -12.44
N MET A 143 -3.50 -6.61 -11.52
CA MET A 143 -3.92 -5.98 -10.25
C MET A 143 -3.72 -4.45 -10.25
N GLY A 144 -3.55 -3.84 -11.43
CA GLY A 144 -3.39 -2.40 -11.61
C GLY A 144 -1.96 -1.95 -11.93
N GLY A 145 -1.02 -2.87 -12.18
CA GLY A 145 0.38 -2.55 -12.48
C GLY A 145 0.53 -1.63 -13.69
N SER A 146 -0.16 -1.91 -14.79
CA SER A 146 -0.14 -1.04 -15.97
C SER A 146 -0.65 0.38 -15.69
N GLN A 147 -1.55 0.53 -14.72
CA GLN A 147 -2.18 1.82 -14.40
C GLN A 147 -1.38 2.58 -13.34
N ARG A 148 -1.09 1.95 -12.18
CA ARG A 148 -0.37 2.60 -11.07
C ARG A 148 1.07 2.89 -11.42
N LEU A 149 1.79 1.94 -12.03
CA LEU A 149 3.18 2.14 -12.43
C LEU A 149 3.30 3.29 -13.43
N THR A 150 2.42 3.33 -14.45
CA THR A 150 2.44 4.39 -15.46
C THR A 150 2.20 5.77 -14.84
N ARG A 151 1.31 5.87 -13.85
CA ARG A 151 1.06 7.12 -13.14
C ARG A 151 2.23 7.54 -12.25
N ALA A 152 2.90 6.58 -11.63
CA ALA A 152 4.04 6.85 -10.74
C ALA A 152 5.31 7.26 -11.51
N ILE A 153 5.70 6.52 -12.56
CA ILE A 153 7.02 6.68 -13.19
C ILE A 153 6.96 7.20 -14.64
N GLY A 154 5.78 7.49 -15.12
CA GLY A 154 5.54 7.96 -16.50
C GLY A 154 5.55 6.85 -17.55
N LYS A 155 4.90 7.12 -18.68
CA LYS A 155 4.66 6.15 -19.76
C LYS A 155 5.93 5.48 -20.29
N ALA A 156 6.99 6.26 -20.54
CA ALA A 156 8.19 5.76 -21.19
C ALA A 156 8.87 4.65 -20.38
N LYS A 157 9.05 4.88 -19.09
CA LYS A 157 9.69 3.92 -18.18
C LYS A 157 8.76 2.73 -17.87
N ALA A 158 7.47 2.97 -17.70
CA ALA A 158 6.50 1.91 -17.48
C ALA A 158 6.42 0.96 -18.68
N MET A 159 6.41 1.48 -19.92
CA MET A 159 6.46 0.66 -21.14
C MET A 159 7.73 -0.19 -21.22
N ASP A 160 8.90 0.39 -20.91
CA ASP A 160 10.15 -0.35 -20.89
C ASP A 160 10.09 -1.52 -19.89
N LEU A 161 9.64 -1.28 -18.64
CA LEU A 161 9.54 -2.33 -17.63
C LEU A 161 8.52 -3.42 -17.99
N ILE A 162 7.33 -3.03 -18.46
CA ILE A 162 6.25 -3.97 -18.76
C ILE A 162 6.55 -4.79 -20.01
N LEU A 163 7.04 -4.15 -21.10
CA LEU A 163 7.24 -4.84 -22.39
C LEU A 163 8.52 -5.69 -22.41
N THR A 164 9.54 -5.34 -21.63
CA THR A 164 10.78 -6.12 -21.53
C THR A 164 10.75 -7.12 -20.38
N GLY A 165 9.90 -6.88 -19.38
CA GLY A 165 9.87 -7.65 -18.14
C GLY A 165 11.16 -7.53 -17.33
N ARG A 166 11.94 -6.41 -17.54
CA ARG A 166 13.13 -6.13 -16.72
C ARG A 166 12.74 -5.68 -15.32
N THR A 167 13.69 -5.75 -14.41
CA THR A 167 13.55 -5.22 -13.05
C THR A 167 14.40 -3.96 -12.89
N ILE A 168 14.04 -3.14 -11.90
CA ILE A 168 14.81 -2.00 -11.43
C ILE A 168 15.18 -2.20 -9.96
N ASP A 169 16.29 -1.61 -9.55
CA ASP A 169 16.69 -1.58 -8.15
C ASP A 169 15.99 -0.45 -7.38
N ALA A 170 16.20 -0.44 -6.06
CA ALA A 170 15.60 0.56 -5.17
C ALA A 170 15.99 2.00 -5.57
N ALA A 171 17.25 2.23 -5.94
CA ALA A 171 17.74 3.55 -6.32
C ALA A 171 17.13 4.04 -7.64
N GLU A 172 16.93 3.16 -8.65
CA GLU A 172 16.21 3.52 -9.87
C GLU A 172 14.72 3.76 -9.58
N ALA A 173 14.11 2.97 -8.70
CA ALA A 173 12.72 3.11 -8.31
C ALA A 173 12.46 4.45 -7.61
N GLU A 174 13.33 4.86 -6.68
CA GLU A 174 13.26 6.17 -6.00
C GLU A 174 13.42 7.32 -7.00
N ARG A 175 14.50 7.32 -7.81
CA ARG A 175 14.71 8.37 -8.84
C ARG A 175 13.56 8.48 -9.84
N SER A 176 12.81 7.40 -10.03
CA SER A 176 11.67 7.35 -10.94
C SER A 176 10.36 7.83 -10.30
N GLY A 177 10.30 8.00 -8.98
CA GLY A 177 9.12 8.40 -8.25
C GLY A 177 8.20 7.24 -7.84
N LEU A 178 8.66 5.99 -7.94
CA LEU A 178 7.91 4.82 -7.46
C LEU A 178 8.04 4.66 -5.95
N VAL A 179 9.21 4.94 -5.39
CA VAL A 179 9.57 4.76 -3.98
C VAL A 179 9.77 6.13 -3.34
N SER A 180 9.21 6.33 -2.14
CA SER A 180 9.30 7.60 -1.41
C SER A 180 10.67 7.80 -0.75
N ARG A 181 11.32 6.72 -0.31
CA ARG A 181 12.67 6.72 0.26
C ARG A 181 13.29 5.33 0.24
N VAL A 182 14.62 5.29 0.19
CA VAL A 182 15.43 4.08 0.28
C VAL A 182 16.25 4.11 1.56
N VAL A 183 16.30 2.99 2.27
CA VAL A 183 17.05 2.83 3.54
C VAL A 183 17.87 1.52 3.50
N PRO A 184 18.89 1.36 4.36
CA PRO A 184 19.55 0.08 4.54
C PRO A 184 18.55 -1.03 4.91
N ALA A 185 18.79 -2.25 4.45
CA ALA A 185 17.86 -3.37 4.66
C ALA A 185 17.56 -3.61 6.15
N ASP A 186 18.55 -3.49 7.02
CA ASP A 186 18.42 -3.68 8.46
C ASP A 186 17.53 -2.62 9.13
N ASP A 187 17.42 -1.44 8.53
CA ASP A 187 16.65 -0.31 9.06
C ASP A 187 15.21 -0.24 8.52
N LEU A 188 14.87 -1.06 7.51
CA LEU A 188 13.61 -0.94 6.77
C LEU A 188 12.37 -0.95 7.66
N LEU A 189 12.25 -1.95 8.53
CA LEU A 189 11.04 -2.09 9.35
C LEU A 189 10.98 -1.03 10.45
N THR A 190 12.12 -0.63 10.99
CA THR A 190 12.25 0.46 11.97
C THR A 190 11.77 1.78 11.35
N GLU A 191 12.25 2.11 10.15
CA GLU A 191 11.86 3.33 9.44
C GLU A 191 10.38 3.31 9.05
N ALA A 192 9.87 2.18 8.54
CA ALA A 192 8.45 2.05 8.18
C ALA A 192 7.55 2.23 9.42
N LYS A 193 7.91 1.64 10.56
CA LYS A 193 7.18 1.81 11.82
C LYS A 193 7.28 3.25 12.35
N ALA A 194 8.43 3.91 12.22
CA ALA A 194 8.60 5.31 12.61
C ALA A 194 7.68 6.25 11.80
N VAL A 195 7.60 6.03 10.47
CA VAL A 195 6.66 6.75 9.60
C VAL A 195 5.21 6.47 10.00
N ALA A 196 4.86 5.20 10.20
CA ALA A 196 3.52 4.78 10.62
C ALA A 196 3.14 5.41 11.97
N THR A 197 4.05 5.42 12.94
CA THR A 197 3.84 6.05 14.25
C THR A 197 3.60 7.54 14.09
N THR A 198 4.43 8.23 13.29
CA THR A 198 4.23 9.65 13.00
C THR A 198 2.84 9.92 12.43
N ILE A 199 2.40 9.15 11.43
CA ILE A 199 1.06 9.26 10.83
C ILE A 199 -0.03 8.98 11.86
N SER A 200 0.15 7.93 12.68
CA SER A 200 -0.86 7.49 13.67
C SER A 200 -1.09 8.50 14.80
N GLN A 201 -0.11 9.37 15.07
CA GLN A 201 -0.20 10.47 16.02
C GLN A 201 -0.92 11.70 15.46
N MET A 202 -1.11 11.81 14.15
CA MET A 202 -1.91 12.88 13.55
C MET A 202 -3.41 12.63 13.74
N SER A 203 -4.22 13.68 13.56
CA SER A 203 -5.67 13.52 13.53
C SER A 203 -6.08 12.45 12.51
N ARG A 204 -6.77 11.41 12.96
CA ARG A 204 -7.21 10.30 12.11
C ARG A 204 -8.16 10.76 11.00
N SER A 205 -9.07 11.67 11.32
CA SER A 205 -10.00 12.24 10.35
C SER A 205 -9.26 13.05 9.29
N ALA A 206 -8.32 13.90 9.68
CA ALA A 206 -7.51 14.69 8.75
C ALA A 206 -6.61 13.81 7.87
N ALA A 207 -5.96 12.78 8.43
CA ALA A 207 -5.13 11.85 7.67
C ALA A 207 -5.94 11.09 6.60
N ARG A 208 -7.16 10.64 6.93
CA ARG A 208 -8.09 9.99 5.98
C ARG A 208 -8.55 10.95 4.89
N MET A 209 -8.91 12.17 5.23
CA MET A 209 -9.29 13.19 4.24
C MET A 209 -8.13 13.56 3.32
N ALA A 210 -6.91 13.67 3.87
CA ALA A 210 -5.71 13.94 3.06
C ALA A 210 -5.42 12.81 2.07
N LYS A 211 -5.47 11.53 2.52
CA LYS A 211 -5.34 10.35 1.65
C LYS A 211 -6.38 10.37 0.53
N GLU A 212 -7.65 10.65 0.86
CA GLU A 212 -8.74 10.69 -0.11
C GLU A 212 -8.53 11.81 -1.14
N ALA A 213 -8.10 13.00 -0.69
CA ALA A 213 -7.82 14.13 -1.58
C ALA A 213 -6.66 13.82 -2.54
N VAL A 214 -5.57 13.23 -2.05
CA VAL A 214 -4.41 12.85 -2.90
C VAL A 214 -4.82 11.79 -3.93
N ASN A 215 -5.56 10.75 -3.52
CA ASN A 215 -6.02 9.71 -4.44
C ASN A 215 -6.96 10.27 -5.52
N ARG A 216 -7.77 11.30 -5.19
CA ARG A 216 -8.65 11.97 -6.16
C ARG A 216 -7.89 12.63 -7.31
N ALA A 217 -6.62 13.00 -7.14
CA ALA A 217 -5.81 13.59 -8.20
C ALA A 217 -5.63 12.65 -9.42
N PHE A 218 -5.74 11.34 -9.23
CA PHE A 218 -5.63 10.34 -10.30
C PHE A 218 -6.96 9.99 -10.96
N GLU A 219 -8.09 10.49 -10.42
CA GLU A 219 -9.45 10.10 -10.84
C GLU A 219 -10.26 11.29 -11.38
N SER A 220 -9.73 12.53 -11.33
CA SER A 220 -10.48 13.73 -11.73
C SER A 220 -9.62 14.72 -12.49
N THR A 221 -10.29 15.70 -13.12
CA THR A 221 -9.60 16.88 -13.66
C THR A 221 -9.09 17.75 -12.51
N LEU A 222 -8.09 18.60 -12.78
CA LEU A 222 -7.54 19.52 -11.77
C LEU A 222 -8.63 20.40 -11.14
N THR A 223 -9.55 20.93 -11.93
CA THR A 223 -10.64 21.80 -11.45
C THR A 223 -11.55 21.07 -10.46
N GLU A 224 -11.97 19.86 -10.80
CA GLU A 224 -12.81 19.04 -9.92
C GLU A 224 -12.04 18.55 -8.69
N GLY A 225 -10.77 18.18 -8.85
CA GLY A 225 -9.90 17.83 -7.74
C GLY A 225 -9.74 18.94 -6.72
N LEU A 226 -9.49 20.18 -7.18
CA LEU A 226 -9.39 21.37 -6.30
C LEU A 226 -10.70 21.66 -5.58
N LEU A 227 -11.85 21.49 -6.26
CA LEU A 227 -13.16 21.66 -5.63
C LEU A 227 -13.40 20.62 -4.53
N TYR A 228 -13.04 19.37 -4.81
CA TYR A 228 -13.15 18.27 -3.87
C TYR A 228 -12.25 18.48 -2.63
N GLU A 229 -10.97 18.79 -2.82
CA GLU A 229 -10.01 19.12 -1.76
C GLU A 229 -10.52 20.24 -0.86
N ARG A 230 -11.05 21.31 -1.44
CA ARG A 230 -11.60 22.43 -0.69
C ARG A 230 -12.79 22.02 0.18
N ARG A 231 -13.65 21.14 -0.31
CA ARG A 231 -14.77 20.62 0.48
C ARG A 231 -14.29 19.75 1.65
N LEU A 232 -13.29 18.89 1.43
CA LEU A 232 -12.67 18.13 2.51
C LEU A 232 -12.01 19.05 3.55
N PHE A 233 -11.28 20.09 3.08
CA PHE A 233 -10.70 21.11 3.97
C PHE A 233 -11.76 21.79 4.84
N HIS A 234 -12.90 22.22 4.24
CA HIS A 234 -14.00 22.80 5.01
C HIS A 234 -14.59 21.78 6.02
N SER A 235 -14.70 20.51 5.64
CA SER A 235 -15.22 19.44 6.51
C SER A 235 -14.33 19.20 7.72
N ALA A 236 -13.01 19.42 7.60
CA ALA A 236 -12.09 19.29 8.72
C ALA A 236 -12.44 20.25 9.89
N PHE A 237 -13.03 21.42 9.60
CA PHE A 237 -13.48 22.38 10.63
C PHE A 237 -14.67 21.90 11.48
N ALA A 238 -15.28 20.77 11.11
CA ALA A 238 -16.30 20.13 11.92
C ALA A 238 -15.75 19.11 12.92
N THR A 239 -14.42 18.94 12.98
CA THR A 239 -13.77 17.95 13.86
C THR A 239 -13.21 18.60 15.13
N ASP A 240 -13.25 17.88 16.24
CA ASP A 240 -12.63 18.32 17.50
C ASP A 240 -11.12 18.48 17.34
N ASP A 241 -10.50 17.60 16.56
CA ASP A 241 -9.06 17.61 16.30
C ASP A 241 -8.57 18.87 15.57
N GLN A 242 -9.38 19.46 14.69
CA GLN A 242 -9.05 20.75 14.05
C GLN A 242 -8.97 21.85 15.09
N THR A 243 -9.94 21.92 16.00
CA THR A 243 -9.98 22.92 17.07
C THR A 243 -8.78 22.77 18.01
N GLU A 244 -8.51 21.53 18.44
CA GLU A 244 -7.34 21.21 19.27
C GLU A 244 -6.02 21.55 18.56
N GLY A 245 -5.87 21.15 17.29
CA GLY A 245 -4.63 21.39 16.54
C GLY A 245 -4.30 22.86 16.39
N MET A 246 -5.30 23.71 16.09
CA MET A 246 -5.11 25.16 15.99
C MET A 246 -4.84 25.81 17.33
N ALA A 247 -5.51 25.39 18.41
CA ALA A 247 -5.25 25.85 19.76
C ALA A 247 -3.83 25.49 20.22
N ALA A 248 -3.43 24.22 20.05
CA ALA A 248 -2.11 23.74 20.39
C ALA A 248 -0.99 24.50 19.67
N PHE A 249 -1.17 24.77 18.35
CA PHE A 249 -0.23 25.55 17.57
C PHE A 249 -0.08 26.98 18.08
N THR A 250 -1.20 27.63 18.42
CA THR A 250 -1.21 29.01 18.93
C THR A 250 -0.55 29.10 20.31
N GLU A 251 -0.80 28.08 21.14
CA GLU A 251 -0.26 27.94 22.51
C GLU A 251 1.17 27.37 22.54
N LYS A 252 1.74 27.00 21.39
CA LYS A 252 3.08 26.39 21.24
C LYS A 252 3.28 25.11 22.06
N ARG A 253 2.27 24.27 22.12
CA ARG A 253 2.29 22.95 22.77
C ARG A 253 2.01 21.84 21.76
N PRO A 254 2.37 20.58 22.07
CA PRO A 254 1.92 19.44 21.28
C PRO A 254 0.39 19.31 21.30
N PRO A 255 -0.25 18.95 20.18
CA PRO A 255 -1.67 18.66 20.14
C PRO A 255 -1.99 17.33 20.85
N ASN A 256 -3.18 17.23 21.42
CA ASN A 256 -3.73 16.01 22.01
C ASN A 256 -4.99 15.61 21.23
N PHE A 257 -4.80 14.96 20.08
CA PHE A 257 -5.88 14.57 19.20
C PHE A 257 -6.76 13.49 19.80
N THR A 258 -8.07 13.66 19.69
CA THR A 258 -9.07 12.66 20.10
C THR A 258 -9.42 11.69 18.98
N HIS A 259 -8.96 11.99 17.76
CA HIS A 259 -9.20 11.21 16.54
C HIS A 259 -10.69 11.13 16.11
N ARG A 260 -11.45 12.20 16.44
CA ARG A 260 -12.89 12.35 16.18
C ARG A 260 -13.21 13.56 15.30
#